data_64f4c982c8990f445510213cd0aed16d
#
_entry.id   64f4c982c8990f445510213cd0aed16d
#
_cell.length_a   1.000
_cell.length_b   1.000
_cell.length_c   1.000
_cell.angle_alpha   90.00
_cell.angle_beta   90.00
_cell.angle_gamma   90.00
#
_symmetry.space_group_name_H-M   'P 1'
#
loop_
_entity.id
_entity.type
_entity.pdbx_description
1 polymer ?
#
loop_
_entity_poly.entity_id
_entity_poly.type
_entity_poly.pdbx_seq_one_letter_code
_entity_poly.pdbx_strand_id
1 'polypeptide(L)'
;MRRLTGLLAAVLLAAGLLSLNSAPATATTGDPIGSNDWSCRPSAEKPQPVVLVHGTFGDRRSLLDRISFRIKQAGFCVYSLDYGTRATGPIEESAAQLSTFVDRVLASTGASKVSLVGHSQGGMMPRYYIRFLGGAAKVDDLVGLAPSNHGTYNSALLAPSAGFCFSCTQQASDAAFITALNSGDETPGDVSYTNVVTRYDLVVNPYLSGYLAAGPQVTNVTLQDRCALDVADHLQIPQDGPAIEWTLDALTRPGPADAAFRPSCLP
;
A
#
# COMPACT_ATOMS: atom_id res chain seq x y z
N MET A 1 42.56 71.41 18.79
CA MET A 1 41.34 70.80 19.30
C MET A 1 40.44 70.48 18.12
N ARG A 2 40.50 69.22 17.62
CA ARG A 2 39.63 68.76 16.53
C ARG A 2 38.86 67.57 17.09
N ARG A 3 37.54 67.65 17.16
CA ARG A 3 36.63 66.55 17.55
C ARG A 3 36.39 65.65 16.33
N LEU A 4 36.70 64.37 16.45
CA LEU A 4 36.29 63.32 15.51
C LEU A 4 34.96 62.75 16.01
N THR A 5 33.92 62.93 15.22
CA THR A 5 32.64 62.24 15.37
C THR A 5 32.67 60.97 14.59
N GLY A 6 32.65 59.81 15.29
CA GLY A 6 32.53 58.48 14.67
C GLY A 6 31.06 58.15 14.37
N LEU A 7 30.75 57.86 13.11
CA LEU A 7 29.49 57.25 12.69
C LEU A 7 29.52 55.72 12.96
N LEU A 8 28.64 55.23 13.80
CA LEU A 8 28.33 53.80 13.93
C LEU A 8 27.25 53.47 12.91
N ALA A 9 27.60 52.68 11.89
CA ALA A 9 26.66 52.09 10.97
C ALA A 9 26.09 50.81 11.59
N ALA A 10 24.82 50.83 11.95
CA ALA A 10 24.08 49.65 12.38
C ALA A 10 23.61 48.85 11.14
N VAL A 11 24.17 47.64 10.96
CA VAL A 11 23.72 46.68 9.94
C VAL A 11 22.56 45.88 10.54
N LEU A 12 21.34 46.17 10.09
CA LEU A 12 20.15 45.38 10.38
C LEU A 12 20.13 44.15 9.47
N LEU A 13 20.48 42.96 10.01
CA LEU A 13 20.20 41.69 9.36
C LEU A 13 18.69 41.40 9.47
N ALA A 14 17.98 41.56 8.37
CA ALA A 14 16.60 41.06 8.23
C ALA A 14 16.66 39.54 8.00
N ALA A 15 16.46 38.75 9.06
CA ALA A 15 16.22 37.32 8.95
C ALA A 15 14.80 37.09 8.38
N GLY A 16 14.72 36.89 7.08
CA GLY A 16 13.48 36.45 6.42
C GLY A 16 13.11 35.03 6.85
N LEU A 17 12.14 34.88 7.73
CA LEU A 17 11.46 33.64 8.02
C LEU A 17 10.67 33.23 6.77
N LEU A 18 11.23 32.36 5.95
CA LEU A 18 10.51 31.60 4.93
C LEU A 18 9.56 30.63 5.66
N SER A 19 8.33 31.08 5.90
CA SER A 19 7.25 30.18 6.30
C SER A 19 6.96 29.26 5.13
N LEU A 20 7.48 28.02 5.20
CA LEU A 20 7.03 26.93 4.34
C LEU A 20 5.58 26.63 4.72
N ASN A 21 4.64 27.31 4.07
CA ASN A 21 3.25 26.90 4.07
C ASN A 21 3.18 25.56 3.31
N SER A 22 3.30 24.47 4.05
CA SER A 22 2.85 23.16 3.56
C SER A 22 1.34 23.28 3.39
N ALA A 23 0.89 23.51 2.17
CA ALA A 23 -0.53 23.35 1.87
C ALA A 23 -0.93 21.94 2.28
N PRO A 24 -2.03 21.73 3.03
CA PRO A 24 -2.52 20.39 3.31
C PRO A 24 -2.74 19.72 1.96
N ALA A 25 -2.19 18.50 1.79
CA ALA A 25 -2.44 17.69 0.61
C ALA A 25 -3.96 17.57 0.46
N THR A 26 -4.52 18.25 -0.54
CA THR A 26 -5.96 18.15 -0.85
C THR A 26 -6.22 16.71 -1.23
N ALA A 27 -7.07 16.02 -0.45
CA ALA A 27 -7.55 14.69 -0.78
C ALA A 27 -8.08 14.72 -2.22
N THR A 28 -7.59 13.81 -3.07
CA THR A 28 -8.11 13.66 -4.42
C THR A 28 -9.55 13.14 -4.31
N THR A 29 -10.53 13.98 -4.65
CA THR A 29 -11.93 13.57 -4.61
C THR A 29 -12.24 12.69 -5.83
N GLY A 30 -12.79 11.51 -5.60
CA GLY A 30 -13.26 10.61 -6.64
C GLY A 30 -12.68 9.20 -6.57
N ASP A 31 -13.15 8.34 -7.45
CA ASP A 31 -12.70 6.97 -7.56
C ASP A 31 -11.47 6.85 -8.47
N PRO A 32 -10.59 5.85 -8.27
CA PRO A 32 -9.55 5.51 -9.23
C PRO A 32 -10.13 5.20 -10.61
N ILE A 33 -9.34 5.45 -11.65
CA ILE A 33 -9.78 5.27 -13.05
C ILE A 33 -10.28 3.82 -13.27
N GLY A 34 -11.55 3.69 -13.63
CA GLY A 34 -12.18 2.41 -13.98
C GLY A 34 -12.65 1.57 -12.79
N SER A 35 -12.58 2.09 -11.56
CA SER A 35 -13.07 1.41 -10.37
C SER A 35 -14.49 1.81 -9.97
N ASN A 36 -15.06 1.07 -9.01
CA ASN A 36 -16.35 1.31 -8.36
C ASN A 36 -17.56 1.36 -9.30
N ASP A 37 -17.48 0.63 -10.43
CA ASP A 37 -18.65 0.33 -11.23
C ASP A 37 -19.43 -0.83 -10.59
N TRP A 38 -20.43 -0.51 -9.79
CA TRP A 38 -21.26 -1.48 -9.07
C TRP A 38 -22.18 -2.30 -9.98
N SER A 39 -22.27 -1.95 -11.26
CA SER A 39 -22.95 -2.76 -12.29
C SER A 39 -22.03 -3.80 -12.93
N CYS A 40 -20.72 -3.73 -12.69
CA CYS A 40 -19.74 -4.66 -13.25
C CYS A 40 -20.04 -6.10 -12.81
N ARG A 41 -19.92 -7.02 -13.78
CA ARG A 41 -20.05 -8.47 -13.54
C ARG A 41 -18.75 -9.15 -13.95
N PRO A 42 -18.12 -9.92 -13.04
CA PRO A 42 -16.94 -10.71 -13.37
C PRO A 42 -17.23 -11.69 -14.50
N SER A 43 -16.26 -11.90 -15.39
CA SER A 43 -16.34 -12.94 -16.41
C SER A 43 -15.91 -14.30 -15.88
N ALA A 44 -16.14 -15.37 -16.65
CA ALA A 44 -15.68 -16.70 -16.30
C ALA A 44 -14.14 -16.79 -16.27
N GLU A 45 -13.46 -16.00 -17.11
CA GLU A 45 -11.99 -15.94 -17.18
C GLU A 45 -11.38 -15.07 -16.07
N LYS A 46 -12.17 -14.15 -15.49
CA LYS A 46 -11.79 -13.23 -14.42
C LYS A 46 -12.86 -13.23 -13.33
N PRO A 47 -13.04 -14.35 -12.62
CA PRO A 47 -14.17 -14.52 -11.71
C PRO A 47 -14.04 -13.74 -10.39
N GLN A 48 -12.81 -13.35 -9.99
CA GLN A 48 -12.58 -12.58 -8.78
C GLN A 48 -12.53 -11.08 -9.10
N PRO A 49 -13.43 -10.26 -8.53
CA PRO A 49 -13.27 -8.80 -8.56
C PRO A 49 -12.05 -8.39 -7.73
N VAL A 50 -11.37 -7.33 -8.14
CA VAL A 50 -10.18 -6.82 -7.48
C VAL A 50 -10.55 -5.63 -6.59
N VAL A 51 -10.13 -5.66 -5.32
CA VAL A 51 -10.27 -4.54 -4.38
C VAL A 51 -8.90 -3.91 -4.15
N LEU A 52 -8.79 -2.62 -4.45
CA LEU A 52 -7.59 -1.81 -4.23
C LEU A 52 -7.63 -1.19 -2.83
N VAL A 53 -6.51 -1.27 -2.11
CA VAL A 53 -6.37 -0.84 -0.73
C VAL A 53 -5.20 0.14 -0.60
N HIS A 54 -5.48 1.40 -0.29
CA HIS A 54 -4.45 2.45 -0.20
C HIS A 54 -3.55 2.33 1.03
N GLY A 55 -2.45 3.07 1.05
CA GLY A 55 -1.54 3.15 2.21
C GLY A 55 -1.91 4.23 3.21
N THR A 56 -1.13 4.32 4.29
CA THR A 56 -1.24 5.35 5.34
C THR A 56 -1.20 6.75 4.72
N PHE A 57 -2.03 7.66 5.21
CA PHE A 57 -2.26 9.02 4.72
C PHE A 57 -2.89 9.12 3.33
N GLY A 58 -3.15 7.99 2.68
CA GLY A 58 -3.81 7.92 1.39
C GLY A 58 -5.33 8.05 1.46
N ASP A 59 -5.95 7.93 0.33
CA ASP A 59 -7.37 7.74 0.10
C ASP A 59 -7.56 6.72 -1.03
N ARG A 60 -8.79 6.34 -1.34
CA ARG A 60 -9.11 5.30 -2.34
C ARG A 60 -8.56 5.57 -3.74
N ARG A 61 -8.13 6.80 -4.05
CA ARG A 61 -7.53 7.18 -5.33
C ARG A 61 -6.02 7.37 -5.25
N SER A 62 -5.51 7.75 -4.09
CA SER A 62 -4.10 8.11 -3.91
C SER A 62 -3.16 7.03 -4.43
N LEU A 63 -2.35 7.36 -5.46
CA LEU A 63 -1.37 6.49 -6.11
C LEU A 63 -1.96 5.28 -6.86
N LEU A 64 -3.30 5.09 -6.89
CA LEU A 64 -3.94 3.87 -7.40
C LEU A 64 -4.53 4.01 -8.82
N ASP A 65 -4.50 5.20 -9.43
CA ASP A 65 -5.10 5.44 -10.76
C ASP A 65 -4.51 4.53 -11.85
N ARG A 66 -3.17 4.45 -11.94
CA ARG A 66 -2.50 3.68 -13.01
C ARG A 66 -2.74 2.18 -12.85
N ILE A 67 -2.57 1.64 -11.65
CA ILE A 67 -2.80 0.22 -11.40
C ILE A 67 -4.27 -0.16 -11.58
N SER A 68 -5.21 0.68 -11.12
CA SER A 68 -6.65 0.49 -11.35
C SER A 68 -6.98 0.39 -12.83
N PHE A 69 -6.49 1.33 -13.63
CA PHE A 69 -6.67 1.35 -15.07
C PHE A 69 -6.13 0.08 -15.74
N ARG A 70 -4.91 -0.35 -15.37
CA ARG A 70 -4.27 -1.56 -15.95
C ARG A 70 -5.02 -2.84 -15.59
N ILE A 71 -5.49 -2.97 -14.34
CA ILE A 71 -6.31 -4.11 -13.90
C ILE A 71 -7.67 -4.11 -14.62
N LYS A 72 -8.29 -2.93 -14.75
CA LYS A 72 -9.54 -2.80 -15.53
C LYS A 72 -9.35 -3.16 -17.00
N GLN A 73 -8.25 -2.73 -17.63
CA GLN A 73 -7.90 -3.11 -19.01
C GLN A 73 -7.68 -4.62 -19.18
N ALA A 74 -7.19 -5.30 -18.12
CA ALA A 74 -7.03 -6.76 -18.10
C ALA A 74 -8.37 -7.51 -17.93
N GLY A 75 -9.51 -6.79 -17.85
CA GLY A 75 -10.86 -7.35 -17.85
C GLY A 75 -11.46 -7.61 -16.49
N PHE A 76 -10.84 -7.15 -15.40
CA PHE A 76 -11.37 -7.33 -14.05
C PHE A 76 -12.42 -6.26 -13.68
N CYS A 77 -13.37 -6.62 -12.82
CA CYS A 77 -14.13 -5.66 -12.05
C CYS A 77 -13.23 -5.11 -10.94
N VAL A 78 -13.07 -3.77 -10.87
CA VAL A 78 -12.16 -3.12 -9.93
C VAL A 78 -12.96 -2.28 -8.94
N TYR A 79 -12.61 -2.37 -7.67
CA TYR A 79 -13.20 -1.59 -6.58
C TYR A 79 -12.10 -0.96 -5.72
N SER A 80 -12.40 0.14 -5.05
CA SER A 80 -11.49 0.81 -4.14
C SER A 80 -12.26 1.47 -3.00
N LEU A 81 -11.70 1.50 -1.80
CA LEU A 81 -12.36 2.04 -0.60
C LEU A 81 -11.52 3.08 0.11
N ASP A 82 -12.18 3.99 0.81
CA ASP A 82 -11.59 4.77 1.89
C ASP A 82 -11.78 4.02 3.21
N TYR A 83 -10.77 4.04 4.08
CA TYR A 83 -10.82 3.40 5.38
C TYR A 83 -9.96 4.11 6.42
N GLY A 84 -10.24 3.88 7.70
CA GLY A 84 -9.39 4.24 8.83
C GLY A 84 -9.02 5.72 8.92
N THR A 85 -9.89 6.66 8.45
CA THR A 85 -9.58 8.08 8.38
C THR A 85 -8.22 8.32 7.69
N ARG A 86 -8.15 8.01 6.38
CA ARG A 86 -6.90 8.00 5.60
C ARG A 86 -5.88 6.99 6.13
N ALA A 87 -6.36 5.85 6.60
CA ALA A 87 -5.54 4.77 7.17
C ALA A 87 -4.67 5.20 8.37
N THR A 88 -5.09 6.21 9.15
CA THR A 88 -4.39 6.67 10.35
C THR A 88 -5.00 6.14 11.66
N GLY A 89 -6.22 5.62 11.62
CA GLY A 89 -6.89 4.98 12.74
C GLY A 89 -6.36 3.58 13.06
N PRO A 90 -6.94 2.89 14.06
CA PRO A 90 -6.55 1.52 14.41
C PRO A 90 -6.67 0.57 13.22
N ILE A 91 -5.64 -0.28 13.05
CA ILE A 91 -5.58 -1.20 11.89
C ILE A 91 -6.67 -2.26 11.96
N GLU A 92 -7.04 -2.70 13.15
CA GLU A 92 -8.13 -3.68 13.39
C GLU A 92 -9.49 -3.14 12.92
N GLU A 93 -9.77 -1.86 13.20
CA GLU A 93 -10.98 -1.19 12.73
C GLU A 93 -10.96 -0.99 11.21
N SER A 94 -9.80 -0.66 10.67
CA SER A 94 -9.57 -0.57 9.22
C SER A 94 -9.84 -1.90 8.53
N ALA A 95 -9.38 -3.01 9.12
CA ALA A 95 -9.63 -4.36 8.62
C ALA A 95 -11.13 -4.75 8.69
N ALA A 96 -11.87 -4.30 9.73
CA ALA A 96 -13.29 -4.50 9.83
C ALA A 96 -14.07 -3.72 8.73
N GLN A 97 -13.61 -2.49 8.41
CA GLN A 97 -14.16 -1.72 7.30
C GLN A 97 -13.91 -2.41 5.95
N LEU A 98 -12.70 -2.96 5.74
CA LEU A 98 -12.38 -3.76 4.56
C LEU A 98 -13.28 -4.99 4.47
N SER A 99 -13.50 -5.72 5.58
CA SER A 99 -14.41 -6.88 5.62
C SER A 99 -15.80 -6.51 5.13
N THR A 100 -16.38 -5.43 5.64
CA THR A 100 -17.70 -4.92 5.23
C THR A 100 -17.72 -4.53 3.74
N PHE A 101 -16.65 -3.91 3.26
CA PHE A 101 -16.53 -3.51 1.85
C PHE A 101 -16.44 -4.73 0.93
N VAL A 102 -15.66 -5.74 1.30
CA VAL A 102 -15.56 -7.01 0.55
C VAL A 102 -16.91 -7.69 0.48
N ASP A 103 -17.66 -7.75 1.57
CA ASP A 103 -19.01 -8.34 1.58
C ASP A 103 -19.97 -7.61 0.61
N ARG A 104 -19.87 -6.29 0.54
CA ARG A 104 -20.61 -5.49 -0.44
C ARG A 104 -20.20 -5.79 -1.88
N VAL A 105 -18.90 -5.94 -2.14
CA VAL A 105 -18.39 -6.29 -3.48
C VAL A 105 -18.89 -7.67 -3.89
N LEU A 106 -18.78 -8.67 -3.03
CA LEU A 106 -19.26 -10.03 -3.28
C LEU A 106 -20.78 -10.04 -3.55
N ALA A 107 -21.55 -9.34 -2.73
CA ALA A 107 -22.99 -9.24 -2.92
C ALA A 107 -23.40 -8.56 -4.24
N SER A 108 -22.66 -7.52 -4.66
CA SER A 108 -22.95 -6.80 -5.91
C SER A 108 -22.53 -7.55 -7.16
N THR A 109 -21.45 -8.35 -7.09
CA THR A 109 -20.86 -9.04 -8.24
C THR A 109 -21.36 -10.49 -8.40
N GLY A 110 -21.81 -11.12 -7.31
CA GLY A 110 -22.12 -12.54 -7.26
C GLY A 110 -20.88 -13.44 -7.21
N ALA A 111 -19.68 -12.85 -7.07
CA ALA A 111 -18.44 -13.63 -6.94
C ALA A 111 -18.37 -14.31 -5.56
N SER A 112 -17.65 -15.45 -5.48
CA SER A 112 -17.42 -16.17 -4.23
C SER A 112 -16.21 -15.65 -3.46
N LYS A 113 -15.22 -15.09 -4.16
CA LYS A 113 -13.99 -14.53 -3.61
C LYS A 113 -13.63 -13.22 -4.31
N VAL A 114 -12.79 -12.41 -3.67
CA VAL A 114 -12.12 -11.24 -4.25
C VAL A 114 -10.63 -11.45 -4.27
N SER A 115 -9.90 -10.74 -5.15
CA SER A 115 -8.46 -10.52 -5.01
C SER A 115 -8.21 -9.13 -4.43
N LEU A 116 -7.24 -9.00 -3.53
CA LEU A 116 -6.86 -7.75 -2.87
C LEU A 116 -5.51 -7.28 -3.41
N VAL A 117 -5.42 -6.00 -3.78
CA VAL A 117 -4.16 -5.37 -4.19
C VAL A 117 -3.95 -4.14 -3.33
N GLY A 118 -2.91 -4.15 -2.52
CA GLY A 118 -2.70 -3.10 -1.53
C GLY A 118 -1.30 -2.50 -1.55
N HIS A 119 -1.23 -1.20 -1.27
CA HIS A 119 0.02 -0.46 -1.14
C HIS A 119 0.35 -0.20 0.32
N SER A 120 1.62 -0.44 0.73
CA SER A 120 2.09 -0.09 2.07
C SER A 120 1.26 -0.77 3.18
N GLN A 121 0.69 -0.02 4.13
CA GLN A 121 -0.29 -0.54 5.10
C GLN A 121 -1.44 -1.30 4.43
N GLY A 122 -1.90 -0.84 3.25
CA GLY A 122 -2.96 -1.52 2.49
C GLY A 122 -2.55 -2.89 1.94
N GLY A 123 -1.27 -3.20 1.86
CA GLY A 123 -0.75 -4.54 1.55
C GLY A 123 -0.61 -5.43 2.80
N MET A 124 -0.52 -4.85 3.99
CA MET A 124 -0.36 -5.57 5.25
C MET A 124 -1.69 -5.73 6.00
N MET A 125 -2.51 -4.65 6.15
CA MET A 125 -3.77 -4.67 6.90
C MET A 125 -4.74 -5.77 6.45
N PRO A 126 -4.87 -6.11 5.15
CA PRO A 126 -5.70 -7.21 4.71
C PRO A 126 -5.34 -8.56 5.33
N ARG A 127 -4.08 -8.78 5.75
CA ARG A 127 -3.70 -10.01 6.46
C ARG A 127 -4.41 -10.14 7.80
N TYR A 128 -4.69 -9.01 8.48
CA TYR A 128 -5.51 -9.03 9.69
C TYR A 128 -6.96 -9.47 9.38
N TYR A 129 -7.55 -8.95 8.32
CA TYR A 129 -8.86 -9.39 7.84
C TYR A 129 -8.88 -10.87 7.50
N ILE A 130 -7.91 -11.35 6.72
CA ILE A 130 -7.78 -12.75 6.31
C ILE A 130 -7.68 -13.65 7.54
N ARG A 131 -6.85 -13.29 8.50
CA ARG A 131 -6.52 -14.13 9.65
C ARG A 131 -7.58 -14.13 10.74
N PHE A 132 -8.12 -12.96 11.08
CA PHE A 132 -8.92 -12.79 12.30
C PHE A 132 -10.39 -12.48 12.04
N LEU A 133 -10.77 -12.06 10.82
CA LEU A 133 -12.13 -11.62 10.50
C LEU A 133 -12.81 -12.47 9.41
N GLY A 134 -12.33 -13.69 9.20
CA GLY A 134 -12.94 -14.65 8.27
C GLY A 134 -12.61 -14.41 6.80
N GLY A 135 -11.66 -13.56 6.49
CA GLY A 135 -11.26 -13.24 5.12
C GLY A 135 -10.67 -14.42 4.35
N ALA A 136 -10.08 -15.42 5.02
CA ALA A 136 -9.49 -16.59 4.37
C ALA A 136 -10.47 -17.35 3.45
N ALA A 137 -11.77 -17.33 3.75
CA ALA A 137 -12.80 -17.94 2.92
C ALA A 137 -13.24 -17.07 1.72
N LYS A 138 -12.90 -15.77 1.74
CA LYS A 138 -13.42 -14.76 0.80
C LYS A 138 -12.36 -14.13 -0.07
N VAL A 139 -11.06 -14.39 0.20
CA VAL A 139 -9.92 -13.86 -0.55
C VAL A 139 -9.27 -14.97 -1.33
N ASP A 140 -8.93 -14.68 -2.58
CA ASP A 140 -8.17 -15.55 -3.48
C ASP A 140 -6.69 -15.16 -3.47
N ASP A 141 -6.40 -13.89 -3.81
CA ASP A 141 -5.06 -13.33 -3.80
C ASP A 141 -4.95 -12.12 -2.88
N LEU A 142 -3.78 -11.96 -2.28
CA LEU A 142 -3.31 -10.72 -1.70
C LEU A 142 -1.99 -10.32 -2.35
N VAL A 143 -2.03 -9.25 -3.14
CA VAL A 143 -0.83 -8.63 -3.72
C VAL A 143 -0.46 -7.40 -2.91
N GLY A 144 0.70 -7.42 -2.27
CA GLY A 144 1.24 -6.29 -1.51
C GLY A 144 2.33 -5.56 -2.31
N LEU A 145 2.15 -4.26 -2.53
CA LEU A 145 3.13 -3.37 -3.13
C LEU A 145 3.82 -2.58 -2.01
N ALA A 146 5.08 -2.84 -1.77
CA ALA A 146 5.84 -2.33 -0.63
C ALA A 146 5.10 -2.49 0.71
N PRO A 147 4.54 -3.69 1.02
CA PRO A 147 3.72 -3.89 2.21
C PRO A 147 4.56 -3.80 3.49
N SER A 148 4.00 -3.27 4.57
CA SER A 148 4.65 -3.22 5.89
C SER A 148 4.42 -4.52 6.70
N ASN A 149 4.61 -5.70 6.10
CA ASN A 149 4.25 -7.00 6.68
C ASN A 149 4.89 -7.27 8.04
N HIS A 150 6.16 -6.90 8.22
CA HIS A 150 6.89 -6.99 9.49
C HIS A 150 7.21 -5.60 10.08
N GLY A 151 6.40 -4.59 9.70
CA GLY A 151 6.55 -3.23 10.18
C GLY A 151 7.75 -2.49 9.59
N THR A 152 8.13 -1.41 10.24
CA THR A 152 9.26 -0.56 9.85
C THR A 152 10.05 -0.09 11.06
N TYR A 153 11.37 0.12 10.87
CA TYR A 153 12.24 0.79 11.84
C TYR A 153 12.37 2.30 11.57
N ASN A 154 11.62 2.84 10.61
CA ASN A 154 11.71 4.27 10.29
C ASN A 154 11.13 5.14 11.41
N SER A 155 12.00 5.62 12.30
CA SER A 155 11.64 6.43 13.45
C SER A 155 10.98 7.77 13.08
N ALA A 156 11.25 8.32 11.90
CA ALA A 156 10.60 9.55 11.44
C ALA A 156 9.12 9.34 11.14
N LEU A 157 8.73 8.13 10.71
CA LEU A 157 7.33 7.76 10.52
C LEU A 157 6.62 7.48 11.87
N LEU A 158 7.36 6.98 12.85
CA LEU A 158 6.82 6.46 14.11
C LEU A 158 6.74 7.53 15.21
N ALA A 159 7.69 8.49 15.29
CA ALA A 159 7.89 9.32 16.47
C ALA A 159 6.95 10.53 16.64
N PRO A 160 6.64 11.37 15.63
CA PRO A 160 5.81 12.56 15.86
C PRO A 160 4.32 12.33 15.69
N SER A 161 3.93 11.18 15.16
CA SER A 161 2.56 10.89 14.71
C SER A 161 1.72 10.18 15.76
N ALA A 162 2.25 9.88 16.95
CA ALA A 162 1.56 9.14 18.00
C ALA A 162 0.18 9.74 18.39
N GLY A 163 -0.01 11.06 18.22
CA GLY A 163 -1.29 11.73 18.48
C GLY A 163 -2.21 11.84 17.26
N PHE A 164 -1.70 11.63 16.05
CA PHE A 164 -2.45 11.83 14.79
C PHE A 164 -2.51 10.59 13.90
N CYS A 165 -1.70 9.56 14.17
CA CYS A 165 -1.63 8.36 13.38
C CYS A 165 -1.43 7.14 14.29
N PHE A 166 -2.54 6.58 14.73
CA PHE A 166 -2.48 5.38 15.59
C PHE A 166 -1.90 4.19 14.82
N SER A 167 -2.29 4.01 13.57
CA SER A 167 -1.75 2.95 12.70
C SER A 167 -0.24 3.04 12.50
N CYS A 168 0.35 4.26 12.54
CA CYS A 168 1.79 4.42 12.43
C CYS A 168 2.52 3.73 13.59
N THR A 169 2.00 3.87 14.82
CA THR A 169 2.58 3.18 15.98
C THR A 169 2.41 1.67 15.92
N GLN A 170 1.31 1.19 15.35
CA GLN A 170 1.08 -0.24 15.13
C GLN A 170 1.99 -0.84 14.05
N GLN A 171 2.52 -0.02 13.15
CA GLN A 171 3.46 -0.44 12.10
C GLN A 171 4.93 -0.40 12.54
N ALA A 172 5.24 -0.06 13.80
CA ALA A 172 6.59 -0.27 14.32
C ALA A 172 6.92 -1.77 14.31
N SER A 173 8.15 -2.12 13.94
CA SER A 173 8.55 -3.54 13.78
C SER A 173 8.50 -4.33 15.08
N ASP A 174 8.57 -3.67 16.24
CA ASP A 174 8.46 -4.23 17.58
C ASP A 174 7.05 -4.06 18.19
N ALA A 175 6.08 -3.51 17.43
CA ALA A 175 4.73 -3.31 17.92
C ALA A 175 4.04 -4.64 18.23
N ALA A 176 3.24 -4.65 19.29
CA ALA A 176 2.43 -5.82 19.67
C ALA A 176 1.49 -6.27 18.53
N PHE A 177 0.97 -5.32 17.74
CA PHE A 177 0.16 -5.60 16.56
C PHE A 177 0.93 -6.44 15.52
N ILE A 178 2.14 -6.01 15.13
CA ILE A 178 2.99 -6.73 14.16
C ILE A 178 3.36 -8.10 14.70
N THR A 179 3.72 -8.19 15.97
CA THR A 179 4.04 -9.47 16.64
C THR A 179 2.84 -10.43 16.59
N ALA A 180 1.64 -9.95 16.92
CA ALA A 180 0.42 -10.77 16.90
C ALA A 180 0.03 -11.19 15.46
N LEU A 181 0.15 -10.27 14.49
CA LEU A 181 -0.16 -10.53 13.08
C LEU A 181 0.74 -11.63 12.48
N ASN A 182 2.00 -11.68 12.89
CA ASN A 182 3.00 -12.61 12.36
C ASN A 182 3.22 -13.86 13.25
N SER A 183 2.48 -14.01 14.35
CA SER A 183 2.65 -15.17 15.22
C SER A 183 2.06 -16.43 14.59
N GLY A 184 2.79 -17.54 14.58
CA GLY A 184 2.34 -18.82 14.01
C GLY A 184 2.32 -18.81 12.47
N ASP A 185 1.20 -19.20 11.86
CA ASP A 185 1.06 -19.19 10.41
C ASP A 185 0.80 -17.78 9.88
N GLU A 186 1.73 -17.21 9.11
CA GLU A 186 1.61 -15.89 8.51
C GLU A 186 0.63 -15.84 7.32
N THR A 187 0.33 -16.99 6.74
CA THR A 187 -0.40 -17.14 5.47
C THR A 187 -1.53 -18.16 5.58
N PRO A 188 -2.47 -17.95 6.51
CA PRO A 188 -3.52 -18.93 6.79
C PRO A 188 -4.51 -19.10 5.64
N GLY A 189 -5.00 -20.34 5.46
CA GLY A 189 -6.01 -20.69 4.45
C GLY A 189 -5.42 -20.93 3.06
N ASP A 190 -6.27 -20.88 2.04
CA ASP A 190 -5.89 -21.13 0.63
C ASP A 190 -5.71 -19.80 -0.13
N VAL A 191 -5.18 -18.77 0.55
CA VAL A 191 -4.92 -17.45 -0.04
C VAL A 191 -3.52 -17.43 -0.66
N SER A 192 -3.41 -16.88 -1.85
CA SER A 192 -2.12 -16.67 -2.52
C SER A 192 -1.55 -15.30 -2.18
N TYR A 193 -0.27 -15.22 -1.87
CA TYR A 193 0.40 -13.98 -1.45
C TYR A 193 1.52 -13.62 -2.42
N THR A 194 1.48 -12.42 -2.98
CA THR A 194 2.56 -11.87 -3.79
C THR A 194 3.00 -10.54 -3.19
N ASN A 195 4.26 -10.44 -2.76
CA ASN A 195 4.83 -9.23 -2.19
C ASN A 195 5.88 -8.66 -3.14
N VAL A 196 5.64 -7.47 -3.66
CA VAL A 196 6.57 -6.75 -4.53
C VAL A 196 7.16 -5.59 -3.74
N VAL A 197 8.49 -5.61 -3.54
CA VAL A 197 9.21 -4.58 -2.79
C VAL A 197 10.28 -3.92 -3.65
N THR A 198 10.79 -2.78 -3.21
CA THR A 198 11.87 -2.05 -3.87
C THR A 198 13.03 -1.80 -2.92
N ARG A 199 14.26 -1.89 -3.43
CA ARG A 199 15.48 -1.54 -2.65
C ARG A 199 15.55 -0.06 -2.28
N TYR A 200 14.76 0.78 -2.96
CA TYR A 200 14.68 2.22 -2.72
C TYR A 200 13.59 2.63 -1.74
N ASP A 201 13.01 1.66 -1.02
CA ASP A 201 12.00 1.94 0.00
C ASP A 201 12.63 2.59 1.24
N LEU A 202 12.30 3.87 1.46
CA LEU A 202 12.74 4.63 2.63
C LEU A 202 11.64 4.72 3.71
N VAL A 203 10.46 4.17 3.45
CA VAL A 203 9.32 4.18 4.36
C VAL A 203 9.24 2.85 5.11
N VAL A 204 9.16 1.73 4.39
CA VAL A 204 9.26 0.39 4.96
C VAL A 204 10.73 -0.01 4.98
N ASN A 205 11.38 0.17 6.11
CA ASN A 205 12.81 -0.05 6.26
C ASN A 205 13.09 -1.03 7.42
N PRO A 206 13.84 -2.11 7.19
CA PRO A 206 14.40 -2.55 5.89
C PRO A 206 13.31 -2.97 4.91
N TYR A 207 13.54 -2.75 3.60
CA TYR A 207 12.55 -3.09 2.57
C TYR A 207 12.13 -4.58 2.57
N LEU A 208 13.02 -5.45 3.01
CA LEU A 208 12.76 -6.88 3.15
C LEU A 208 11.73 -7.21 4.24
N SER A 209 11.38 -6.26 5.13
CA SER A 209 10.29 -6.45 6.07
C SER A 209 8.91 -6.53 5.39
N GLY A 210 8.85 -6.18 4.10
CA GLY A 210 7.70 -6.44 3.24
C GLY A 210 7.52 -7.89 2.79
N TYR A 211 8.53 -8.75 2.92
CA TYR A 211 8.42 -10.17 2.57
C TYR A 211 7.63 -10.94 3.63
N LEU A 212 7.00 -12.04 3.21
CA LEU A 212 6.45 -13.07 4.08
C LEU A 212 7.35 -14.29 4.09
N ALA A 213 7.16 -15.17 5.07
CA ALA A 213 7.85 -16.44 5.12
C ALA A 213 7.67 -17.22 3.81
N ALA A 214 8.74 -17.84 3.32
CA ALA A 214 8.68 -18.61 2.08
C ALA A 214 7.75 -19.81 2.22
N GLY A 215 6.92 -20.03 1.23
CA GLY A 215 5.95 -21.13 1.20
C GLY A 215 5.34 -21.30 -0.19
N PRO A 216 4.57 -22.37 -0.42
CA PRO A 216 3.97 -22.63 -1.72
C PRO A 216 2.93 -21.59 -2.16
N GLN A 217 2.38 -20.84 -1.19
CA GLN A 217 1.40 -19.79 -1.41
C GLN A 217 2.03 -18.38 -1.48
N VAL A 218 3.38 -18.28 -1.44
CA VAL A 218 4.08 -17.00 -1.29
C VAL A 218 5.08 -16.79 -2.41
N THR A 219 4.96 -15.68 -3.11
CA THR A 219 6.02 -15.16 -3.99
C THR A 219 6.45 -13.79 -3.47
N ASN A 220 7.73 -13.67 -3.12
CA ASN A 220 8.36 -12.43 -2.71
C ASN A 220 9.28 -11.94 -3.84
N VAL A 221 9.14 -10.68 -4.23
CA VAL A 221 9.85 -10.08 -5.36
C VAL A 221 10.50 -8.76 -4.92
N THR A 222 11.79 -8.61 -5.18
CA THR A 222 12.44 -7.31 -5.21
C THR A 222 12.52 -6.84 -6.67
N LEU A 223 11.97 -5.68 -7.01
CA LEU A 223 11.91 -5.16 -8.38
C LEU A 223 13.27 -5.20 -9.08
N GLN A 224 14.32 -4.76 -8.40
CA GLN A 224 15.67 -4.66 -8.95
C GLN A 224 16.34 -6.01 -9.20
N ASP A 225 15.78 -7.13 -8.71
CA ASP A 225 16.28 -8.47 -9.04
C ASP A 225 15.90 -8.89 -10.47
N ARG A 226 14.90 -8.25 -11.06
CA ARG A 226 14.45 -8.46 -12.43
C ARG A 226 14.71 -7.27 -13.32
N CYS A 227 14.56 -6.05 -12.80
CA CYS A 227 14.74 -4.79 -13.48
C CYS A 227 15.83 -3.97 -12.77
N ALA A 228 17.10 -4.28 -13.01
CA ALA A 228 18.24 -3.73 -12.27
C ALA A 228 18.35 -2.19 -12.32
N LEU A 229 17.79 -1.55 -13.35
CA LEU A 229 17.79 -0.09 -13.51
C LEU A 229 16.48 0.56 -13.02
N ASP A 230 15.56 -0.20 -12.47
CA ASP A 230 14.36 0.33 -11.88
C ASP A 230 14.69 1.10 -10.60
N VAL A 231 14.17 2.31 -10.49
CA VAL A 231 14.42 3.22 -9.35
C VAL A 231 13.14 3.61 -8.60
N ALA A 232 12.04 2.90 -8.86
CA ALA A 232 10.79 3.15 -8.18
C ALA A 232 10.97 3.06 -6.67
N ASP A 233 10.52 4.10 -5.95
CA ASP A 233 10.54 4.16 -4.50
C ASP A 233 9.21 3.69 -3.89
N HIS A 234 9.04 3.85 -2.58
CA HIS A 234 7.82 3.47 -1.84
C HIS A 234 6.54 4.08 -2.42
N LEU A 235 6.59 5.33 -2.87
CA LEU A 235 5.41 6.04 -3.38
C LEU A 235 5.18 5.78 -4.87
N GLN A 236 6.22 5.42 -5.59
CA GLN A 236 6.16 5.17 -7.03
C GLN A 236 5.72 3.74 -7.37
N ILE A 237 6.02 2.77 -6.51
CA ILE A 237 5.77 1.34 -6.78
C ILE A 237 4.33 1.01 -7.20
N PRO A 238 3.24 1.64 -6.69
CA PRO A 238 1.88 1.35 -7.18
C PRO A 238 1.61 1.84 -8.61
N GLN A 239 2.48 2.70 -9.13
CA GLN A 239 2.37 3.27 -10.48
C GLN A 239 3.47 2.73 -11.40
N ASP A 240 4.36 1.91 -10.88
CA ASP A 240 5.48 1.35 -11.60
C ASP A 240 5.05 0.26 -12.59
N GLY A 241 5.62 0.27 -13.80
CA GLY A 241 5.30 -0.69 -14.86
C GLY A 241 5.57 -2.13 -14.46
N PRO A 242 6.83 -2.47 -14.10
CA PRO A 242 7.21 -3.79 -13.60
C PRO A 242 6.38 -4.29 -12.43
N ALA A 243 6.09 -3.43 -11.42
CA ALA A 243 5.28 -3.81 -10.27
C ALA A 243 3.82 -4.13 -10.65
N ILE A 244 3.26 -3.38 -11.60
CA ILE A 244 1.91 -3.64 -12.14
C ILE A 244 1.91 -4.96 -12.93
N GLU A 245 2.95 -5.28 -13.69
CA GLU A 245 3.03 -6.54 -14.41
C GLU A 245 3.12 -7.74 -13.47
N TRP A 246 3.88 -7.65 -12.38
CA TRP A 246 3.87 -8.65 -11.31
C TRP A 246 2.50 -8.82 -10.68
N THR A 247 1.78 -7.72 -10.47
CA THR A 247 0.39 -7.75 -9.97
C THR A 247 -0.53 -8.49 -10.95
N LEU A 248 -0.42 -8.19 -12.24
CA LEU A 248 -1.24 -8.85 -13.27
C LEU A 248 -0.89 -10.33 -13.43
N ASP A 249 0.38 -10.72 -13.32
CA ASP A 249 0.77 -12.13 -13.31
C ASP A 249 0.09 -12.88 -12.15
N ALA A 250 0.13 -12.34 -10.93
CA ALA A 250 -0.56 -12.92 -9.78
C ALA A 250 -2.06 -13.07 -10.02
N LEU A 251 -2.74 -12.02 -10.50
CA LEU A 251 -4.20 -11.99 -10.68
C LEU A 251 -4.71 -12.87 -11.84
N THR A 252 -3.85 -13.29 -12.76
CA THR A 252 -4.26 -14.00 -13.99
C THR A 252 -3.96 -15.48 -14.00
N ARG A 253 -3.43 -16.02 -12.90
CA ARG A 253 -3.05 -17.42 -12.76
C ARG A 253 -3.53 -18.01 -11.44
N PRO A 254 -3.67 -19.32 -11.31
CA PRO A 254 -3.83 -19.98 -10.02
C PRO A 254 -2.55 -19.84 -9.17
N GLY A 255 -2.69 -19.54 -7.89
CA GLY A 255 -1.56 -19.38 -6.96
C GLY A 255 -0.90 -17.99 -7.05
N PRO A 256 0.18 -17.74 -6.29
CA PRO A 256 0.89 -16.48 -6.31
C PRO A 256 1.57 -16.24 -7.66
N ALA A 257 2.10 -15.03 -7.90
CA ALA A 257 2.87 -14.73 -9.09
C ALA A 257 3.99 -15.75 -9.32
N ASP A 258 4.27 -16.09 -10.60
CA ASP A 258 5.34 -17.02 -10.93
C ASP A 258 6.71 -16.42 -10.57
N ALA A 259 7.42 -17.03 -9.66
CA ALA A 259 8.77 -16.59 -9.29
C ALA A 259 9.74 -16.51 -10.49
N ALA A 260 9.44 -17.24 -11.59
CA ALA A 260 10.20 -17.15 -12.84
C ALA A 260 9.74 -16.05 -13.80
N PHE A 261 8.63 -15.38 -13.52
CA PHE A 261 8.09 -14.31 -14.36
C PHE A 261 9.14 -13.22 -14.66
N ARG A 262 9.04 -12.63 -15.83
CA ARG A 262 9.93 -11.56 -16.31
C ARG A 262 9.09 -10.38 -16.78
N PRO A 263 8.92 -9.34 -15.96
CA PRO A 263 8.23 -8.14 -16.40
C PRO A 263 9.02 -7.41 -17.47
N SER A 264 8.35 -6.59 -18.28
CA SER A 264 9.01 -5.58 -19.08
C SER A 264 9.63 -4.53 -18.14
N CYS A 265 10.92 -4.28 -18.27
CA CYS A 265 11.62 -3.25 -17.49
C CYS A 265 11.55 -1.85 -18.14
N LEU A 266 10.65 -1.66 -19.07
CA LEU A 266 10.37 -0.35 -19.68
C LEU A 266 9.27 0.34 -18.86
N PRO A 267 9.38 1.68 -18.64
CA PRO A 267 8.43 2.44 -17.82
C PRO A 267 7.04 2.53 -18.44
#